data_761bb608d213fa4ce6b9f2b217a5356a
#
_entry.id   761bb608d213fa4ce6b9f2b217a5356a
#
_cell.length_a   1.000
_cell.length_b   1.000
_cell.length_c   1.000
_cell.angle_alpha   90.00
_cell.angle_beta   90.00
_cell.angle_gamma   90.00
#
_symmetry.space_group_name_H-M   'P 1'
#
loop_
_entity.id
_entity.type
_entity.pdbx_description
1 polymer ?
#
loop_
_entity_poly.entity_id
_entity_poly.type
_entity_poly.pdbx_seq_one_letter_code
_entity_poly.pdbx_strand_id
1 'polypeptide(L)'
;MKLTEELLKKLQIEDLLYDTVFKHIFLEHPPILMELIKEAINYDFDADKDDVIVLNELLPKRRLKDRGRYVDTLLFVKNKDIINIEVNRKDFSPEKAKRMLNYLNILYGRRHKIKNEFHIKDSSGPRFIQVHLNTGAKKSKSLITKYNIRADSANDLYIDDYEIWVINIDNCYEKVDKYRDLGYNGCDRSLLKLAVFHSSSIYDVTELMIKGGMKDSMVEDLKNTIVSKNEDPKFIEELFQERDLELEKKEIAEYNKEQGREEGREEGREEGREEGRNESTQNIINKLISKGLSDKDIGNLLDISPKQLTKFKKVA
;
A
#
# COMPACT_ATOMS: atom_id res chain seq x y z
N MET A 1 37.53 -3.83 10.72
CA MET A 1 37.39 -3.16 12.04
C MET A 1 36.08 -3.67 12.64
N LYS A 2 36.09 -4.37 13.78
CA LYS A 2 34.81 -4.76 14.43
C LYS A 2 34.14 -3.47 14.93
N LEU A 3 32.96 -3.16 14.39
CA LEU A 3 32.15 -2.07 14.89
C LEU A 3 31.75 -2.35 16.34
N THR A 4 32.00 -1.40 17.22
CA THR A 4 31.60 -1.52 18.62
C THR A 4 30.08 -1.36 18.73
N GLU A 5 29.46 -1.97 19.74
CA GLU A 5 28.01 -1.87 20.00
C GLU A 5 27.55 -0.41 20.08
N GLU A 6 28.37 0.47 20.64
CA GLU A 6 28.09 1.90 20.75
C GLU A 6 28.08 2.61 19.38
N LEU A 7 28.90 2.17 18.44
CA LEU A 7 28.91 2.67 17.06
C LEU A 7 27.69 2.16 16.28
N LEU A 8 27.31 0.89 16.48
CA LEU A 8 26.12 0.31 15.85
C LEU A 8 24.83 1.00 16.28
N LYS A 9 24.72 1.42 17.55
CA LYS A 9 23.59 2.22 18.07
C LYS A 9 23.51 3.60 17.42
N LYS A 10 24.64 4.18 17.00
CA LYS A 10 24.69 5.50 16.34
C LYS A 10 24.52 5.43 14.83
N LEU A 11 24.73 4.28 14.20
CA LEU A 11 24.52 4.09 12.77
C LEU A 11 23.02 4.01 12.49
N GLN A 12 22.45 5.13 12.08
CA GLN A 12 21.08 5.17 11.57
C GLN A 12 21.02 4.48 10.21
N ILE A 13 19.93 3.77 9.98
CA ILE A 13 19.61 3.20 8.70
C ILE A 13 18.42 3.95 8.11
N GLU A 14 18.38 4.01 6.79
CA GLU A 14 17.18 4.47 6.11
C GLU A 14 16.03 3.47 6.30
N ASP A 15 14.82 3.96 6.17
CA ASP A 15 13.62 3.12 6.25
C ASP A 15 13.76 1.91 5.29
N LEU A 16 13.82 0.70 5.84
CA LEU A 16 14.00 -0.55 5.10
C LEU A 16 12.86 -0.84 4.10
N LEU A 17 11.77 -0.09 4.20
CA LEU A 17 10.63 -0.16 3.29
C LEU A 17 10.64 0.93 2.20
N TYR A 18 11.71 1.74 2.05
CA TYR A 18 11.94 2.47 0.82
C TYR A 18 12.20 1.50 -0.32
N ASP A 19 11.64 1.79 -1.52
CA ASP A 19 11.74 0.89 -2.68
C ASP A 19 13.20 0.57 -3.02
N THR A 20 14.05 1.59 -3.08
CA THR A 20 15.50 1.44 -3.30
C THR A 20 16.13 0.61 -2.18
N VAL A 21 15.87 0.95 -0.90
CA VAL A 21 16.47 0.23 0.24
C VAL A 21 16.01 -1.22 0.28
N PHE A 22 14.70 -1.45 0.14
CA PHE A 22 14.12 -2.78 0.14
C PHE A 22 14.72 -3.69 -0.93
N LYS A 23 14.84 -3.18 -2.15
CA LYS A 23 15.42 -3.94 -3.27
C LYS A 23 16.90 -4.25 -3.06
N HIS A 24 17.69 -3.25 -2.72
CA HIS A 24 19.13 -3.44 -2.56
C HIS A 24 19.53 -4.29 -1.36
N ILE A 25 18.68 -4.37 -0.33
CA ILE A 25 18.97 -5.18 0.86
C ILE A 25 18.36 -6.58 0.73
N PHE A 26 17.05 -6.67 0.45
CA PHE A 26 16.35 -7.95 0.54
C PHE A 26 16.40 -8.77 -0.75
N LEU A 27 16.60 -8.17 -1.95
CA LEU A 27 16.79 -8.95 -3.17
C LEU A 27 18.21 -9.57 -3.27
N GLU A 28 19.18 -9.03 -2.54
CA GLU A 28 20.49 -9.67 -2.38
C GLU A 28 20.43 -10.87 -1.42
N HIS A 29 19.43 -10.87 -0.50
CA HIS A 29 19.24 -11.93 0.51
C HIS A 29 17.78 -12.43 0.57
N PRO A 30 17.23 -13.00 -0.52
CA PRO A 30 15.84 -13.46 -0.54
C PRO A 30 15.47 -14.47 0.56
N PRO A 31 16.38 -15.39 1.00
CA PRO A 31 16.10 -16.28 2.13
C PRO A 31 15.88 -15.53 3.45
N ILE A 32 16.60 -14.42 3.68
CA ILE A 32 16.40 -13.60 4.88
C ILE A 32 15.01 -12.96 4.85
N LEU A 33 14.59 -12.41 3.70
CA LEU A 33 13.26 -11.84 3.52
C LEU A 33 12.16 -12.87 3.83
N MET A 34 12.31 -14.10 3.31
CA MET A 34 11.38 -15.19 3.59
C MET A 34 11.37 -15.56 5.07
N GLU A 35 12.53 -15.61 5.71
CA GLU A 35 12.65 -15.91 7.14
C GLU A 35 11.97 -14.87 8.03
N LEU A 36 11.98 -13.60 7.61
CA LEU A 36 11.30 -12.51 8.33
C LEU A 36 9.76 -12.60 8.27
N ILE A 37 9.21 -13.14 7.19
CA ILE A 37 7.75 -13.11 6.97
C ILE A 37 7.07 -14.48 7.11
N LYS A 38 7.80 -15.58 7.07
CA LYS A 38 7.23 -16.93 6.96
C LYS A 38 6.20 -17.28 8.04
N GLU A 39 6.48 -16.98 9.32
CA GLU A 39 5.53 -17.25 10.40
C GLU A 39 4.29 -16.36 10.29
N ALA A 40 4.45 -15.10 9.86
CA ALA A 40 3.35 -14.16 9.71
C ALA A 40 2.33 -14.61 8.65
N ILE A 41 2.80 -15.27 7.60
CA ILE A 41 1.96 -15.79 6.52
C ILE A 41 1.70 -17.31 6.66
N ASN A 42 2.08 -17.90 7.77
CA ASN A 42 1.96 -19.34 8.02
C ASN A 42 2.54 -20.20 6.87
N TYR A 43 3.75 -19.84 6.42
CA TYR A 43 4.42 -20.50 5.33
C TYR A 43 5.57 -21.38 5.85
N ASP A 44 5.53 -22.66 5.51
CA ASP A 44 6.59 -23.61 5.86
C ASP A 44 7.83 -23.38 4.98
N PHE A 45 8.85 -22.78 5.55
CA PHE A 45 10.10 -22.43 4.88
C PHE A 45 11.31 -22.71 5.78
N ASP A 46 12.30 -23.38 5.22
CA ASP A 46 13.59 -23.64 5.85
C ASP A 46 14.72 -23.12 4.96
N ALA A 47 15.34 -22.03 5.36
CA ALA A 47 16.37 -21.34 4.59
C ALA A 47 17.63 -22.20 4.29
N ASP A 48 17.85 -23.33 4.98
CA ASP A 48 18.95 -24.24 4.69
C ASP A 48 18.61 -25.27 3.61
N LYS A 49 17.33 -25.48 3.33
CA LYS A 49 16.87 -26.56 2.43
C LYS A 49 16.10 -26.05 1.23
N ASP A 50 15.46 -24.88 1.39
CA ASP A 50 14.51 -24.37 0.42
C ASP A 50 15.15 -23.30 -0.46
N ASP A 51 15.06 -23.47 -1.77
CA ASP A 51 15.52 -22.46 -2.73
C ASP A 51 14.57 -21.28 -2.81
N VAL A 52 15.14 -20.08 -2.95
CA VAL A 52 14.43 -18.85 -3.24
C VAL A 52 15.08 -18.15 -4.43
N ILE A 53 14.30 -17.94 -5.49
CA ILE A 53 14.76 -17.30 -6.73
C ILE A 53 13.98 -16.02 -6.95
N VAL A 54 14.67 -14.93 -7.26
CA VAL A 54 14.03 -13.64 -7.60
C VAL A 54 13.58 -13.65 -9.06
N LEU A 55 12.30 -13.36 -9.32
CA LEU A 55 11.68 -13.40 -10.65
C LEU A 55 11.32 -12.01 -11.22
N ASN A 56 11.84 -10.93 -10.67
CA ASN A 56 11.41 -9.56 -11.01
C ASN A 56 11.45 -9.21 -12.51
N GLU A 57 12.32 -9.86 -13.29
CA GLU A 57 12.46 -9.64 -14.74
C GLU A 57 11.35 -10.29 -15.58
N LEU A 58 10.54 -11.19 -15.00
CA LEU A 58 9.54 -11.96 -15.76
C LEU A 58 8.26 -11.18 -16.10
N LEU A 59 8.08 -9.97 -15.60
CA LEU A 59 6.92 -9.14 -15.90
C LEU A 59 7.27 -8.04 -16.92
N PRO A 60 7.12 -8.29 -18.25
CA PRO A 60 7.47 -7.30 -19.26
C PRO A 60 6.57 -6.07 -19.18
N LYS A 61 7.17 -4.89 -19.35
CA LYS A 61 6.50 -3.64 -19.60
C LYS A 61 5.60 -3.79 -20.84
N ARG A 62 4.29 -3.78 -20.70
CA ARG A 62 3.37 -4.00 -21.83
C ARG A 62 3.25 -2.83 -22.79
N ARG A 63 3.51 -1.57 -22.36
CA ARG A 63 3.63 -0.36 -23.22
C ARG A 63 4.41 0.73 -22.51
N LEU A 64 5.15 1.56 -23.26
CA LEU A 64 5.83 2.76 -22.76
C LEU A 64 4.90 3.82 -22.10
N LYS A 65 3.58 3.72 -22.31
CA LYS A 65 2.55 4.59 -21.71
C LYS A 65 1.91 4.02 -20.43
N ASP A 66 2.05 2.74 -20.15
CA ASP A 66 1.66 2.19 -18.87
C ASP A 66 2.75 2.63 -17.89
N ARG A 67 2.44 3.56 -16.98
CA ARG A 67 3.25 3.85 -15.79
C ARG A 67 3.57 2.49 -15.20
N GLY A 68 4.87 2.12 -15.25
CA GLY A 68 5.32 0.76 -15.02
C GLY A 68 4.65 0.15 -13.80
N ARG A 69 3.90 -0.91 -14.02
CA ARG A 69 3.38 -1.77 -12.95
C ARG A 69 4.53 -2.66 -12.56
N TYR A 70 5.36 -2.15 -11.67
CA TYR A 70 6.41 -2.94 -11.05
C TYR A 70 5.78 -3.73 -9.91
N VAL A 71 6.04 -5.00 -9.90
CA VAL A 71 5.93 -5.85 -8.72
C VAL A 71 7.17 -5.53 -7.90
N ASP A 72 7.02 -5.19 -6.63
CA ASP A 72 8.16 -4.79 -5.82
C ASP A 72 9.13 -5.95 -5.69
N THR A 73 8.64 -7.13 -5.34
CA THR A 73 9.46 -8.34 -5.26
C THR A 73 8.66 -9.58 -5.58
N LEU A 74 9.06 -10.30 -6.60
CA LEU A 74 8.48 -11.57 -7.00
C LEU A 74 9.48 -12.70 -6.75
N LEU A 75 9.13 -13.64 -5.87
CA LEU A 75 9.95 -14.76 -5.47
C LEU A 75 9.35 -16.08 -5.95
N PHE A 76 10.18 -16.99 -6.42
CA PHE A 76 9.85 -18.39 -6.62
C PHE A 76 10.48 -19.20 -5.50
N VAL A 77 9.66 -19.87 -4.70
CA VAL A 77 10.06 -20.49 -3.44
C VAL A 77 9.79 -22.00 -3.48
N LYS A 78 10.73 -22.80 -3.00
CA LYS A 78 10.63 -24.28 -2.89
C LYS A 78 10.38 -24.96 -4.24
N ASN A 79 10.79 -24.36 -5.35
CA ASN A 79 10.44 -24.83 -6.70
C ASN A 79 8.93 -25.10 -6.91
N LYS A 80 8.07 -24.38 -6.17
CA LYS A 80 6.64 -24.64 -6.13
C LYS A 80 5.79 -23.39 -6.14
N ASP A 81 6.02 -22.45 -5.23
CA ASP A 81 5.13 -21.32 -4.97
C ASP A 81 5.71 -20.00 -5.49
N ILE A 82 4.83 -19.08 -5.91
CA ILE A 82 5.19 -17.73 -6.29
C ILE A 82 4.70 -16.79 -5.20
N ILE A 83 5.64 -16.07 -4.58
CA ILE A 83 5.34 -15.11 -3.54
C ILE A 83 5.65 -13.71 -4.06
N ASN A 84 4.63 -12.85 -4.13
CA ASN A 84 4.77 -11.45 -4.45
C ASN A 84 4.73 -10.62 -3.17
N ILE A 85 5.77 -9.82 -2.93
CA ILE A 85 5.85 -8.94 -1.77
C ILE A 85 5.77 -7.50 -2.26
N GLU A 86 4.80 -6.76 -1.75
CA GLU A 86 4.50 -5.36 -2.08
C GLU A 86 4.66 -4.49 -0.85
N VAL A 87 5.41 -3.42 -0.94
CA VAL A 87 5.53 -2.42 0.11
C VAL A 87 4.51 -1.30 -0.13
N ASN A 88 3.72 -0.98 0.89
CA ASN A 88 2.69 0.05 0.81
C ASN A 88 2.84 1.06 1.95
N ARG A 89 3.02 2.33 1.60
CA ARG A 89 3.16 3.45 2.55
C ARG A 89 1.86 4.19 2.88
N LYS A 90 0.72 3.58 2.60
CA LYS A 90 -0.61 4.16 2.87
C LYS A 90 -1.57 3.04 3.24
N ASP A 91 -2.66 3.40 3.90
CA ASP A 91 -3.75 2.48 4.19
C ASP A 91 -4.15 1.66 2.96
N PHE A 92 -4.53 0.42 3.21
CA PHE A 92 -5.09 -0.45 2.20
C PHE A 92 -6.44 0.10 1.74
N SER A 93 -6.53 0.51 0.45
CA SER A 93 -7.74 1.10 -0.14
C SER A 93 -8.40 0.14 -1.13
N PRO A 94 -9.70 0.35 -1.45
CA PRO A 94 -10.39 -0.43 -2.49
C PRO A 94 -9.67 -0.38 -3.86
N GLU A 95 -9.05 0.74 -4.20
CA GLU A 95 -8.27 0.89 -5.44
C GLU A 95 -7.00 0.03 -5.41
N LYS A 96 -6.35 -0.06 -4.25
CA LYS A 96 -5.22 -0.97 -4.04
C LYS A 96 -5.68 -2.42 -4.18
N ALA A 97 -6.80 -2.80 -3.55
CA ALA A 97 -7.38 -4.14 -3.69
C ALA A 97 -7.64 -4.51 -5.16
N LYS A 98 -8.25 -3.60 -5.94
CA LYS A 98 -8.45 -3.80 -7.38
C LYS A 98 -7.14 -3.97 -8.14
N ARG A 99 -6.12 -3.19 -7.80
CA ARG A 99 -4.80 -3.31 -8.42
C ARG A 99 -4.14 -4.65 -8.11
N MET A 100 -4.26 -5.14 -6.87
CA MET A 100 -3.80 -6.46 -6.45
C MET A 100 -4.44 -7.57 -7.26
N LEU A 101 -5.77 -7.56 -7.39
CA LEU A 101 -6.49 -8.53 -8.21
C LEU A 101 -6.02 -8.52 -9.67
N ASN A 102 -5.72 -7.34 -10.22
CA ASN A 102 -5.14 -7.25 -11.57
C ASN A 102 -3.76 -7.89 -11.66
N TYR A 103 -2.89 -7.74 -10.67
CA TYR A 103 -1.58 -8.41 -10.65
C TYR A 103 -1.73 -9.93 -10.56
N LEU A 104 -2.57 -10.40 -9.64
CA LEU A 104 -2.87 -11.82 -9.52
C LEU A 104 -3.39 -12.41 -10.82
N ASN A 105 -4.32 -11.73 -11.51
CA ASN A 105 -4.84 -12.17 -12.80
C ASN A 105 -3.75 -12.26 -13.88
N ILE A 106 -2.80 -11.31 -13.89
CA ILE A 106 -1.68 -11.34 -14.83
C ILE A 106 -0.74 -12.52 -14.52
N LEU A 107 -0.41 -12.75 -13.26
CA LEU A 107 0.42 -13.87 -12.83
C LEU A 107 -0.27 -15.20 -13.12
N TYR A 108 -1.54 -15.33 -12.78
CA TYR A 108 -2.32 -16.54 -13.04
C TYR A 108 -2.43 -16.84 -14.53
N GLY A 109 -2.66 -15.86 -15.37
CA GLY A 109 -2.65 -16.04 -16.82
C GLY A 109 -1.32 -16.54 -17.38
N ARG A 110 -0.25 -16.46 -16.60
CA ARG A 110 1.11 -16.93 -16.94
C ARG A 110 1.51 -18.22 -16.27
N ARG A 111 0.66 -18.78 -15.40
CA ARG A 111 1.02 -19.99 -14.63
C ARG A 111 1.57 -21.15 -15.46
N HIS A 112 1.01 -21.40 -16.65
CA HIS A 112 1.51 -22.46 -17.53
C HIS A 112 2.90 -22.17 -18.08
N LYS A 113 3.18 -20.89 -18.40
CA LYS A 113 4.52 -20.47 -18.85
C LYS A 113 5.54 -20.65 -17.73
N ILE A 114 5.21 -20.16 -16.53
CA ILE A 114 6.03 -20.28 -15.34
C ILE A 114 6.25 -21.76 -14.98
N LYS A 115 5.18 -22.56 -15.00
CA LYS A 115 5.27 -24.00 -14.78
C LYS A 115 6.25 -24.69 -15.73
N ASN A 116 6.21 -24.37 -17.02
CA ASN A 116 7.10 -24.95 -18.02
C ASN A 116 8.54 -24.44 -17.88
N GLU A 117 8.72 -23.16 -17.64
CA GLU A 117 10.03 -22.52 -17.51
C GLU A 117 10.80 -23.04 -16.29
N PHE A 118 10.10 -23.25 -15.17
CA PHE A 118 10.69 -23.75 -13.92
C PHE A 118 10.48 -25.26 -13.70
N HIS A 119 9.99 -26.00 -14.69
CA HIS A 119 9.77 -27.45 -14.63
C HIS A 119 8.96 -27.90 -13.39
N ILE A 120 7.95 -27.12 -12.99
CA ILE A 120 7.10 -27.44 -11.84
C ILE A 120 6.32 -28.73 -12.13
N LYS A 121 6.50 -29.74 -11.30
CA LYS A 121 5.89 -31.06 -11.50
C LYS A 121 4.42 -31.13 -11.12
N ASP A 122 3.97 -30.21 -10.25
CA ASP A 122 2.58 -30.17 -9.81
C ASP A 122 1.63 -29.89 -10.99
N SER A 123 0.59 -30.68 -11.14
CA SER A 123 -0.39 -30.56 -12.23
C SER A 123 -1.20 -29.27 -12.14
N SER A 124 -1.47 -28.77 -10.94
CA SER A 124 -2.20 -27.53 -10.68
C SER A 124 -1.40 -26.26 -11.02
N GLY A 125 -0.08 -26.37 -11.08
CA GLY A 125 0.83 -25.24 -11.26
C GLY A 125 1.20 -24.56 -9.94
N PRO A 126 1.89 -23.40 -9.98
CA PRO A 126 2.31 -22.71 -8.78
C PRO A 126 1.13 -22.09 -8.05
N ARG A 127 1.15 -22.13 -6.72
CA ARG A 127 0.29 -21.32 -5.85
C ARG A 127 0.83 -19.89 -5.81
N PHE A 128 -0.06 -18.92 -5.75
CA PHE A 128 0.28 -17.50 -5.71
C PHE A 128 -0.05 -16.91 -4.35
N ILE A 129 0.97 -16.40 -3.68
CA ILE A 129 0.84 -15.75 -2.37
C ILE A 129 1.23 -14.29 -2.54
N GLN A 130 0.33 -13.37 -2.19
CA GLN A 130 0.60 -11.96 -2.21
C GLN A 130 0.69 -11.43 -0.78
N VAL A 131 1.81 -10.80 -0.46
CA VAL A 131 2.11 -10.24 0.85
C VAL A 131 2.23 -8.72 0.72
N HIS A 132 1.44 -7.99 1.49
CA HIS A 132 1.48 -6.53 1.57
C HIS A 132 2.06 -6.12 2.90
N LEU A 133 3.23 -5.50 2.87
CA LEU A 133 3.86 -4.84 4.01
C LEU A 133 3.37 -3.39 4.05
N ASN A 134 2.44 -3.08 4.94
CA ASN A 134 1.83 -1.75 5.04
C ASN A 134 2.47 -0.93 6.14
N THR A 135 2.82 0.33 5.82
CA THR A 135 3.13 1.38 6.78
C THR A 135 2.11 2.51 6.68
N GLY A 136 1.93 3.29 7.75
CA GLY A 136 0.97 4.39 7.77
C GLY A 136 -0.49 3.97 7.93
N ALA A 137 -0.77 2.73 8.34
CA ALA A 137 -2.11 2.18 8.52
C ALA A 137 -2.77 2.69 9.82
N LYS A 138 -3.16 3.97 9.85
CA LYS A 138 -3.74 4.63 11.05
C LYS A 138 -5.13 4.12 11.45
N LYS A 139 -5.85 3.44 10.57
CA LYS A 139 -7.25 3.03 10.78
C LYS A 139 -7.42 1.55 11.13
N SER A 140 -6.53 0.68 10.74
CA SER A 140 -6.62 -0.75 11.04
C SER A 140 -5.97 -1.05 12.38
N LYS A 141 -6.70 -1.77 13.26
CA LYS A 141 -6.14 -2.31 14.51
C LYS A 141 -5.57 -3.73 14.33
N SER A 142 -5.78 -4.33 13.17
CA SER A 142 -5.27 -5.66 12.86
C SER A 142 -3.77 -5.62 12.61
N LEU A 143 -3.04 -6.59 13.15
CA LEU A 143 -1.61 -6.77 12.88
C LEU A 143 -1.42 -7.45 11.51
N ILE A 144 -2.14 -8.55 11.30
CA ILE A 144 -2.07 -9.40 10.11
C ILE A 144 -3.48 -9.76 9.71
N THR A 145 -3.80 -9.65 8.41
CA THR A 145 -5.09 -10.03 7.84
C THR A 145 -4.85 -10.93 6.63
N LYS A 146 -5.49 -12.10 6.63
CA LYS A 146 -5.52 -13.01 5.47
C LYS A 146 -6.83 -12.86 4.72
N TYR A 147 -6.75 -12.73 3.39
CA TYR A 147 -7.88 -12.76 2.48
C TYR A 147 -7.81 -14.02 1.62
N ASN A 148 -8.92 -14.77 1.59
CA ASN A 148 -9.07 -15.95 0.76
C ASN A 148 -10.24 -15.78 -0.20
N ILE A 149 -10.20 -16.43 -1.35
CA ILE A 149 -11.34 -16.52 -2.25
C ILE A 149 -12.21 -17.68 -1.77
N ARG A 150 -13.48 -17.39 -1.50
CA ARG A 150 -14.47 -18.33 -0.96
C ARG A 150 -15.67 -18.42 -1.90
N ALA A 151 -16.27 -19.62 -2.06
CA ALA A 151 -17.55 -19.76 -2.70
C ALA A 151 -18.68 -19.47 -1.72
N ASP A 152 -19.60 -18.56 -2.06
CA ASP A 152 -20.72 -18.14 -1.18
C ASP A 152 -21.70 -19.28 -0.83
N SER A 153 -21.79 -20.31 -1.66
CA SER A 153 -22.78 -21.40 -1.54
C SER A 153 -22.25 -22.70 -0.93
N ALA A 154 -20.93 -22.80 -0.70
CA ALA A 154 -20.32 -24.00 -0.14
C ALA A 154 -19.40 -23.61 1.00
N ASN A 155 -19.78 -23.98 2.22
CA ASN A 155 -19.09 -23.57 3.44
C ASN A 155 -17.59 -23.92 3.50
N ASP A 156 -17.11 -24.85 2.66
CA ASP A 156 -15.77 -25.42 2.73
C ASP A 156 -15.01 -25.41 1.39
N LEU A 157 -15.52 -24.75 0.35
CA LEU A 157 -14.81 -24.65 -0.93
C LEU A 157 -13.92 -23.43 -0.94
N TYR A 158 -12.61 -23.65 -0.82
CA TYR A 158 -11.57 -22.62 -0.93
C TYR A 158 -10.85 -22.78 -2.27
N ILE A 159 -10.44 -21.66 -2.86
CA ILE A 159 -9.46 -21.68 -3.92
C ILE A 159 -8.11 -21.43 -3.25
N ASP A 160 -7.37 -22.50 -3.00
CA ASP A 160 -6.08 -22.46 -2.29
C ASP A 160 -4.94 -21.91 -3.15
N ASP A 161 -5.16 -21.75 -4.45
CA ASP A 161 -4.17 -21.23 -5.40
C ASP A 161 -3.83 -19.76 -5.18
N TYR A 162 -4.64 -19.05 -4.37
CA TYR A 162 -4.49 -17.63 -4.09
C TYR A 162 -4.61 -17.29 -2.62
N GLU A 163 -3.57 -16.64 -2.12
CA GLU A 163 -3.57 -16.07 -0.78
C GLU A 163 -3.14 -14.62 -0.84
N ILE A 164 -3.82 -13.77 -0.08
CA ILE A 164 -3.43 -12.37 0.09
C ILE A 164 -3.26 -12.10 1.58
N TRP A 165 -2.09 -11.64 1.96
CA TRP A 165 -1.74 -11.29 3.32
C TRP A 165 -1.46 -9.79 3.40
N VAL A 166 -2.07 -9.12 4.35
CA VAL A 166 -1.82 -7.71 4.68
C VAL A 166 -1.25 -7.65 6.07
N ILE A 167 -0.02 -7.17 6.17
CA ILE A 167 0.76 -7.05 7.41
C ILE A 167 0.94 -5.57 7.71
N ASN A 168 0.42 -5.09 8.83
CA ASN A 168 0.55 -3.71 9.26
C ASN A 168 1.81 -3.56 10.12
N ILE A 169 2.91 -3.18 9.49
CA ILE A 169 4.25 -3.13 10.10
C ILE A 169 4.29 -2.17 11.29
N ASP A 170 3.69 -0.98 11.16
CA ASP A 170 3.66 0.00 12.26
C ASP A 170 2.98 -0.58 13.50
N ASN A 171 1.83 -1.26 13.34
CA ASN A 171 1.10 -1.88 14.43
C ASN A 171 1.88 -3.04 15.06
N CYS A 172 2.61 -3.81 14.23
CA CYS A 172 3.49 -4.87 14.71
C CYS A 172 4.61 -4.27 15.55
N TYR A 173 5.25 -3.21 15.06
CA TYR A 173 6.31 -2.51 15.78
C TYR A 173 5.82 -1.90 17.09
N GLU A 174 4.72 -1.17 17.10
CA GLU A 174 4.11 -0.61 18.33
C GLU A 174 3.81 -1.67 19.38
N LYS A 175 3.44 -2.86 18.95
CA LYS A 175 3.22 -3.98 19.87
C LYS A 175 4.52 -4.52 20.44
N VAL A 176 5.56 -4.64 19.61
CA VAL A 176 6.90 -5.11 20.00
C VAL A 176 7.59 -4.10 20.91
N ASP A 177 7.45 -2.81 20.63
CA ASP A 177 8.09 -1.73 21.40
C ASP A 177 7.69 -1.74 22.89
N LYS A 178 6.50 -2.21 23.23
CA LYS A 178 6.05 -2.39 24.62
C LYS A 178 6.88 -3.42 25.41
N TYR A 179 7.62 -4.28 24.72
CA TYR A 179 8.49 -5.28 25.33
C TYR A 179 9.97 -4.86 25.34
N ARG A 180 10.30 -3.69 24.81
CA ARG A 180 11.69 -3.20 24.69
C ARG A 180 12.40 -3.15 26.05
N ASP A 181 11.78 -2.52 27.04
CA ASP A 181 12.35 -2.42 28.41
C ASP A 181 12.48 -3.77 29.12
N LEU A 182 11.76 -4.77 28.67
CA LEU A 182 11.82 -6.16 29.16
C LEU A 182 12.84 -7.00 28.37
N GLY A 183 13.65 -6.41 27.49
CA GLY A 183 14.56 -7.11 26.59
C GLY A 183 13.85 -8.09 25.67
N TYR A 184 12.60 -7.75 25.29
CA TYR A 184 11.70 -8.52 24.43
C TYR A 184 11.24 -9.89 25.00
N ASN A 185 11.41 -10.11 26.30
CA ASN A 185 10.96 -11.35 26.94
C ASN A 185 9.44 -11.48 26.86
N GLY A 186 8.97 -12.64 26.39
CA GLY A 186 7.52 -12.93 26.24
C GLY A 186 6.89 -12.32 24.98
N CYS A 187 7.65 -11.61 24.14
CA CYS A 187 7.17 -11.15 22.86
C CYS A 187 7.10 -12.29 21.82
N ASP A 188 6.12 -12.24 20.94
CA ASP A 188 5.97 -13.18 19.83
C ASP A 188 7.13 -13.02 18.84
N ARG A 189 7.79 -14.14 18.49
CA ARG A 189 8.94 -14.15 17.58
C ARG A 189 8.60 -13.67 16.18
N SER A 190 7.41 -13.99 15.69
CA SER A 190 6.97 -13.52 14.37
C SER A 190 6.84 -12.00 14.33
N LEU A 191 6.36 -11.39 15.41
CA LEU A 191 6.26 -9.93 15.51
C LEU A 191 7.63 -9.26 15.61
N LEU A 192 8.58 -9.87 16.34
CA LEU A 192 9.96 -9.39 16.40
C LEU A 192 10.61 -9.36 15.02
N LYS A 193 10.41 -10.41 14.21
CA LYS A 193 10.89 -10.47 12.83
C LYS A 193 10.25 -9.38 11.95
N LEU A 194 8.94 -9.17 12.07
CA LEU A 194 8.24 -8.12 11.32
C LEU A 194 8.66 -6.71 11.74
N ALA A 195 8.98 -6.51 13.02
CA ALA A 195 9.43 -5.21 13.53
C ALA A 195 10.79 -4.78 12.94
N VAL A 196 11.58 -5.71 12.40
CA VAL A 196 12.83 -5.40 11.68
C VAL A 196 12.58 -4.40 10.56
N PHE A 197 11.47 -4.51 9.83
CA PHE A 197 11.14 -3.60 8.73
C PHE A 197 10.89 -2.14 9.15
N HIS A 198 10.62 -1.89 10.43
CA HIS A 198 10.40 -0.55 10.98
C HIS A 198 11.62 -0.02 11.77
N SER A 199 12.70 -0.78 11.82
CA SER A 199 13.90 -0.41 12.58
C SER A 199 14.63 0.76 11.95
N SER A 200 15.16 1.65 12.77
CA SER A 200 15.89 2.85 12.36
C SER A 200 17.40 2.78 12.65
N SER A 201 17.88 1.68 13.24
CA SER A 201 19.29 1.48 13.51
C SER A 201 19.73 0.04 13.25
N ILE A 202 20.99 -0.16 12.90
CA ILE A 202 21.58 -1.50 12.73
C ILE A 202 21.52 -2.30 14.02
N TYR A 203 21.62 -1.64 15.17
CA TYR A 203 21.48 -2.26 16.47
C TYR A 203 20.09 -2.88 16.65
N ASP A 204 19.02 -2.10 16.38
CA ASP A 204 17.64 -2.61 16.49
C ASP A 204 17.38 -3.76 15.52
N VAL A 205 17.84 -3.65 14.28
CA VAL A 205 17.74 -4.75 13.29
C VAL A 205 18.36 -6.03 13.84
N THR A 206 19.59 -5.96 14.29
CA THR A 206 20.33 -7.15 14.77
C THR A 206 19.70 -7.72 16.04
N GLU A 207 19.30 -6.87 16.98
CA GLU A 207 18.66 -7.30 18.23
C GLU A 207 17.33 -7.99 17.95
N LEU A 208 16.45 -7.40 17.13
CA LEU A 208 15.16 -7.97 16.79
C LEU A 208 15.29 -9.29 16.03
N MET A 209 16.26 -9.41 15.11
CA MET A 209 16.52 -10.66 14.41
C MET A 209 16.99 -11.77 15.36
N ILE A 210 17.92 -11.47 16.27
CA ILE A 210 18.42 -12.43 17.28
C ILE A 210 17.28 -12.85 18.20
N LYS A 211 16.52 -11.90 18.75
CA LYS A 211 15.37 -12.20 19.65
C LYS A 211 14.24 -12.91 18.90
N GLY A 212 14.07 -12.64 17.61
CA GLY A 212 13.17 -13.36 16.71
C GLY A 212 13.63 -14.79 16.39
N GLY A 213 14.84 -15.17 16.81
CA GLY A 213 15.38 -16.54 16.65
C GLY A 213 15.94 -16.79 15.26
N MET A 214 16.40 -15.76 14.54
CA MET A 214 17.11 -15.92 13.29
C MET A 214 18.54 -16.40 13.52
N LYS A 215 19.13 -17.05 12.52
CA LYS A 215 20.49 -17.58 12.59
C LYS A 215 21.51 -16.45 12.61
N ASP A 216 22.59 -16.63 13.37
CA ASP A 216 23.67 -15.64 13.47
C ASP A 216 24.27 -15.29 12.10
N SER A 217 24.40 -16.26 11.18
CA SER A 217 24.87 -16.00 9.82
C SER A 217 23.97 -15.01 9.07
N MET A 218 22.64 -15.18 9.16
CA MET A 218 21.68 -14.27 8.52
C MET A 218 21.72 -12.87 9.12
N VAL A 219 21.90 -12.78 10.44
CA VAL A 219 22.04 -11.52 11.15
C VAL A 219 23.29 -10.78 10.69
N GLU A 220 24.43 -11.48 10.61
CA GLU A 220 25.68 -10.89 10.14
C GLU A 220 25.62 -10.52 8.64
N ASP A 221 25.00 -11.34 7.79
CA ASP A 221 24.86 -11.08 6.37
C ASP A 221 24.03 -9.79 6.14
N LEU A 222 22.87 -9.67 6.79
CA LEU A 222 22.03 -8.48 6.65
C LEU A 222 22.72 -7.22 7.19
N LYS A 223 23.35 -7.32 8.36
CA LYS A 223 24.11 -6.25 8.96
C LYS A 223 25.24 -5.74 8.04
N ASN A 224 26.03 -6.67 7.49
CA ASN A 224 27.15 -6.33 6.60
C ASN A 224 26.64 -5.69 5.31
N THR A 225 25.52 -6.16 4.76
CA THR A 225 24.89 -5.56 3.59
C THR A 225 24.43 -4.13 3.88
N ILE A 226 23.74 -3.89 4.99
CA ILE A 226 23.32 -2.54 5.38
C ILE A 226 24.52 -1.60 5.53
N VAL A 227 25.59 -2.05 6.20
CA VAL A 227 26.81 -1.25 6.36
C VAL A 227 27.44 -0.93 5.01
N SER A 228 27.57 -1.93 4.14
CA SER A 228 28.16 -1.76 2.80
C SER A 228 27.35 -0.81 1.93
N LYS A 229 26.01 -0.88 1.97
CA LYS A 229 25.12 0.02 1.20
C LYS A 229 25.20 1.45 1.72
N ASN A 230 25.31 1.67 3.01
CA ASN A 230 25.49 3.01 3.58
C ASN A 230 26.83 3.68 3.16
N GLU A 231 27.80 2.90 2.69
CA GLU A 231 29.08 3.39 2.17
C GLU A 231 29.11 3.44 0.63
N ASP A 232 28.10 2.93 -0.07
CA ASP A 232 28.01 2.91 -1.53
C ASP A 232 27.46 4.23 -2.09
N PRO A 233 28.27 5.05 -2.78
CA PRO A 233 27.82 6.32 -3.33
C PRO A 233 26.67 6.19 -4.33
N LYS A 234 26.63 5.09 -5.11
CA LYS A 234 25.59 4.85 -6.09
C LYS A 234 24.25 4.57 -5.42
N PHE A 235 24.24 3.74 -4.40
CA PHE A 235 23.05 3.47 -3.60
C PHE A 235 22.51 4.76 -2.93
N ILE A 236 23.40 5.57 -2.39
CA ILE A 236 23.06 6.85 -1.77
C ILE A 236 22.43 7.80 -2.80
N GLU A 237 22.99 7.88 -4.01
CA GLU A 237 22.45 8.70 -5.09
C GLU A 237 21.04 8.23 -5.50
N GLU A 238 20.82 6.93 -5.71
CA GLU A 238 19.52 6.36 -6.04
C GLU A 238 18.49 6.65 -4.94
N LEU A 239 18.88 6.57 -3.67
CA LEU A 239 18.03 6.88 -2.53
C LEU A 239 17.62 8.35 -2.48
N PHE A 240 18.55 9.29 -2.75
CA PHE A 240 18.24 10.71 -2.83
C PHE A 240 17.26 10.99 -3.99
N GLN A 241 17.45 10.39 -5.16
CA GLN A 241 16.53 10.53 -6.28
C GLN A 241 15.13 10.03 -5.95
N GLU A 242 14.99 8.91 -5.23
CA GLU A 242 13.69 8.41 -4.78
C GLU A 242 13.00 9.40 -3.82
N ARG A 243 13.76 9.96 -2.88
CA ARG A 243 13.26 10.94 -1.90
C ARG A 243 12.79 12.23 -2.56
N ASP A 244 13.56 12.74 -3.50
CA ASP A 244 13.21 13.95 -4.25
C ASP A 244 11.92 13.74 -5.06
N LEU A 245 11.78 12.61 -5.73
CA LEU A 245 10.55 12.24 -6.43
C LEU A 245 9.33 12.09 -5.51
N GLU A 246 9.52 11.62 -4.28
CA GLU A 246 8.44 11.55 -3.29
C GLU A 246 8.02 12.93 -2.79
N LEU A 247 8.97 13.82 -2.57
CA LEU A 247 8.71 15.22 -2.18
C LEU A 247 7.94 15.94 -3.28
N GLU A 248 8.41 15.87 -4.53
CA GLU A 248 7.72 16.45 -5.69
C GLU A 248 6.27 15.93 -5.81
N LYS A 249 6.06 14.62 -5.66
CA LYS A 249 4.70 14.04 -5.69
C LYS A 249 3.82 14.56 -4.56
N LYS A 250 4.37 14.80 -3.38
CA LYS A 250 3.62 15.37 -2.25
C LYS A 250 3.23 16.82 -2.52
N GLU A 251 4.16 17.63 -3.01
CA GLU A 251 3.91 19.04 -3.36
C GLU A 251 2.84 19.17 -4.45
N ILE A 252 2.92 18.35 -5.52
CA ILE A 252 1.89 18.30 -6.57
C ILE A 252 0.54 17.88 -6.00
N ALA A 253 0.49 16.90 -5.10
CA ALA A 253 -0.75 16.43 -4.50
C ALA A 253 -1.38 17.49 -3.58
N GLU A 254 -0.58 18.22 -2.83
CA GLU A 254 -1.03 19.35 -1.99
C GLU A 254 -1.54 20.50 -2.83
N TYR A 255 -0.82 20.88 -3.88
CA TYR A 255 -1.25 21.91 -4.84
C TYR A 255 -2.59 21.56 -5.48
N ASN A 256 -2.75 20.34 -6.02
CA ASN A 256 -4.00 19.90 -6.63
C ASN A 256 -5.16 19.87 -5.63
N LYS A 257 -4.88 19.53 -4.37
CA LYS A 257 -5.89 19.55 -3.30
C LYS A 257 -6.35 20.97 -2.97
N GLU A 258 -5.43 21.91 -2.98
CA GLU A 258 -5.73 23.32 -2.71
C GLU A 258 -6.52 23.93 -3.86
N GLN A 259 -6.13 23.68 -5.11
CA GLN A 259 -6.88 24.08 -6.30
C GLN A 259 -8.32 23.51 -6.29
N GLY A 260 -8.49 22.21 -6.05
CA GLY A 260 -9.84 21.61 -5.97
C GLY A 260 -10.69 22.14 -4.82
N ARG A 261 -10.06 22.62 -3.73
CA ARG A 261 -10.79 23.31 -2.63
C ARG A 261 -11.24 24.72 -3.05
N GLU A 262 -10.41 25.41 -3.81
CA GLU A 262 -10.69 26.76 -4.25
C GLU A 262 -11.79 26.75 -5.31
N GLU A 263 -11.70 25.85 -6.31
CA GLU A 263 -12.74 25.59 -7.31
C GLU A 263 -14.08 25.21 -6.67
N GLY A 264 -14.12 24.24 -5.77
CA GLY A 264 -15.34 23.83 -5.08
C GLY A 264 -15.95 24.93 -4.19
N ARG A 265 -15.12 25.84 -3.65
CA ARG A 265 -15.60 26.99 -2.90
C ARG A 265 -16.20 28.07 -3.81
N GLU A 266 -15.63 28.24 -5.00
CA GLU A 266 -16.13 29.20 -6.00
C GLU A 266 -17.43 28.70 -6.63
N GLU A 267 -17.49 27.43 -7.02
CA GLU A 267 -18.70 26.75 -7.48
C GLU A 267 -19.85 26.83 -6.43
N GLY A 268 -19.57 26.44 -5.18
CA GLY A 268 -20.56 26.52 -4.10
C GLY A 268 -21.01 27.95 -3.81
N ARG A 269 -20.18 28.97 -4.04
CA ARG A 269 -20.56 30.39 -3.91
C ARG A 269 -21.44 30.85 -5.07
N GLU A 270 -21.18 30.38 -6.28
CA GLU A 270 -22.04 30.69 -7.45
C GLU A 270 -23.39 30.01 -7.33
N GLU A 271 -23.38 28.70 -7.01
CA GLU A 271 -24.63 27.95 -6.74
C GLU A 271 -25.48 28.60 -5.65
N GLY A 272 -24.88 28.94 -4.51
CA GLY A 272 -25.59 29.60 -3.42
C GLY A 272 -26.12 30.99 -3.79
N ARG A 273 -25.46 31.75 -4.68
CA ARG A 273 -25.96 33.00 -5.22
C ARG A 273 -27.14 32.78 -6.15
N GLU A 274 -27.09 31.76 -6.99
CA GLU A 274 -28.17 31.41 -7.91
C GLU A 274 -29.40 30.92 -7.16
N GLU A 275 -29.21 30.03 -6.19
CA GLU A 275 -30.27 29.56 -5.31
C GLU A 275 -30.94 30.72 -4.53
N GLY A 276 -30.14 31.61 -3.92
CA GLY A 276 -30.65 32.76 -3.21
C GLY A 276 -31.43 33.76 -4.09
N ARG A 277 -30.99 33.92 -5.36
CA ARG A 277 -31.79 34.73 -6.34
C ARG A 277 -33.10 34.05 -6.69
N ASN A 278 -33.06 32.74 -6.93
CA ASN A 278 -34.26 31.96 -7.27
C ASN A 278 -35.28 31.98 -6.11
N GLU A 279 -34.81 31.77 -4.88
CA GLU A 279 -35.64 31.82 -3.69
C GLU A 279 -36.25 33.22 -3.47
N SER A 280 -35.45 34.28 -3.63
CA SER A 280 -35.93 35.66 -3.54
C SER A 280 -37.00 35.95 -4.61
N THR A 281 -36.76 35.55 -5.86
CA THR A 281 -37.70 35.71 -6.96
C THR A 281 -39.01 34.95 -6.68
N GLN A 282 -38.89 33.69 -6.20
CA GLN A 282 -40.04 32.88 -5.78
C GLN A 282 -40.90 33.59 -4.71
N ASN A 283 -40.26 34.14 -3.69
CA ASN A 283 -40.92 34.84 -2.61
C ASN A 283 -41.67 36.11 -3.11
N ILE A 284 -41.07 36.83 -4.07
CA ILE A 284 -41.69 37.99 -4.70
C ILE A 284 -42.92 37.55 -5.53
N ILE A 285 -42.79 36.51 -6.35
CA ILE A 285 -43.90 35.97 -7.15
C ILE A 285 -45.06 35.54 -6.25
N ASN A 286 -44.80 34.82 -5.17
CA ASN A 286 -45.82 34.38 -4.22
C ASN A 286 -46.55 35.54 -3.57
N LYS A 287 -45.84 36.62 -3.21
CA LYS A 287 -46.45 37.87 -2.69
C LYS A 287 -47.30 38.58 -3.72
N LEU A 288 -46.92 38.61 -4.99
CA LEU A 288 -47.71 39.26 -6.05
C LEU A 288 -48.97 38.45 -6.36
N ILE A 289 -48.89 37.14 -6.37
CA ILE A 289 -50.04 36.24 -6.51
C ILE A 289 -51.05 36.46 -5.35
N SER A 290 -50.55 36.50 -4.11
CA SER A 290 -51.43 36.74 -2.94
C SER A 290 -52.11 38.08 -2.95
N LYS A 291 -51.59 39.06 -3.69
CA LYS A 291 -52.20 40.37 -3.93
C LYS A 291 -53.18 40.40 -5.13
N GLY A 292 -53.38 39.25 -5.80
CA GLY A 292 -54.35 39.12 -6.89
C GLY A 292 -53.87 39.57 -8.25
N LEU A 293 -52.54 39.73 -8.45
CA LEU A 293 -52.00 40.09 -9.79
C LEU A 293 -52.08 38.89 -10.74
N SER A 294 -52.41 39.17 -11.99
CA SER A 294 -52.42 38.15 -13.04
C SER A 294 -51.02 37.72 -13.44
N ASP A 295 -50.90 36.50 -14.00
CA ASP A 295 -49.62 35.97 -14.50
C ASP A 295 -48.95 36.87 -15.52
N LYS A 296 -49.74 37.53 -16.35
CA LYS A 296 -49.29 38.48 -17.36
C LYS A 296 -48.70 39.72 -16.71
N ASP A 297 -49.34 40.24 -15.65
CA ASP A 297 -48.86 41.41 -14.93
C ASP A 297 -47.60 41.12 -14.15
N ILE A 298 -47.52 39.93 -13.52
CA ILE A 298 -46.31 39.44 -12.81
C ILE A 298 -45.15 39.28 -13.78
N GLY A 299 -45.40 38.66 -14.96
CA GLY A 299 -44.38 38.51 -15.98
C GLY A 299 -43.81 39.84 -16.48
N ASN A 300 -44.69 40.81 -16.73
CA ASN A 300 -44.31 42.17 -17.13
C ASN A 300 -43.56 42.93 -16.02
N LEU A 301 -43.98 42.79 -14.78
CA LEU A 301 -43.38 43.50 -13.65
C LEU A 301 -41.98 43.00 -13.29
N LEU A 302 -41.75 41.71 -13.45
CA LEU A 302 -40.46 41.07 -13.13
C LEU A 302 -39.60 40.83 -14.33
N ASP A 303 -40.03 41.19 -15.54
CA ASP A 303 -39.37 40.95 -16.82
C ASP A 303 -38.98 39.47 -17.01
N ILE A 304 -39.94 38.57 -16.69
CA ILE A 304 -39.75 37.13 -16.80
C ILE A 304 -40.72 36.51 -17.81
N SER A 305 -40.23 35.55 -18.58
CA SER A 305 -41.07 34.86 -19.56
C SER A 305 -42.14 33.97 -18.89
N PRO A 306 -43.26 33.69 -19.58
CA PRO A 306 -44.28 32.76 -19.08
C PRO A 306 -43.76 31.37 -18.72
N LYS A 307 -42.71 30.88 -19.44
CA LYS A 307 -42.01 29.62 -19.13
C LYS A 307 -41.25 29.70 -17.81
N GLN A 308 -40.56 30.78 -17.54
CA GLN A 308 -39.86 31.01 -16.28
C GLN A 308 -40.85 31.13 -15.11
N LEU A 309 -41.93 31.88 -15.26
CA LEU A 309 -42.94 32.01 -14.27
C LEU A 309 -43.58 30.64 -13.90
N THR A 310 -43.84 29.79 -14.92
CA THR A 310 -44.33 28.43 -14.69
C THR A 310 -43.33 27.55 -13.94
N LYS A 311 -42.04 27.72 -14.17
CA LYS A 311 -40.95 27.00 -13.43
C LYS A 311 -41.00 27.38 -11.95
N PHE A 312 -41.11 28.64 -11.64
CA PHE A 312 -41.21 29.13 -10.25
C PHE A 312 -42.50 28.68 -9.54
N LYS A 313 -43.62 28.53 -10.24
CA LYS A 313 -44.87 28.02 -9.67
C LYS A 313 -44.91 26.52 -9.39
N LYS A 314 -44.06 25.71 -10.06
CA LYS A 314 -44.03 24.24 -9.85
C LYS A 314 -43.21 23.80 -8.63
N VAL A 315 -42.49 24.74 -8.01
CA VAL A 315 -41.62 24.45 -6.85
C VAL A 315 -42.33 24.81 -5.54
N ALA A 316 -43.59 25.31 -5.58
CA ALA A 316 -44.40 25.66 -4.42
C ALA A 316 -45.34 24.52 -3.99
#